data_1a6f07f0054a6a700a559574d5038cb9
#
_entry.id   1a6f07f0054a6a700a559574d5038cb9
#
_cell.length_a   1.000
_cell.length_b   1.000
_cell.length_c   1.000
_cell.angle_alpha   90.00
_cell.angle_beta   90.00
_cell.angle_gamma   90.00
#
_symmetry.space_group_name_H-M   'P 1'
#
loop_
_entity.id
_entity.type
_entity.pdbx_description
1 polymer ?
#
loop_
_entity_poly.entity_id
_entity_poly.type
_entity_poly.pdbx_seq_one_letter_code
_entity_poly.pdbx_strand_id
1 'polypeptide(L)'
;MQKLHVTNLLRSATFFQHAGVSIVFVFMPIIAKGVTESILEIGLIVASFSFAQILSEIYFGRHSDKKGTRLKFIRIGFIGCAAAFGLHYFADDMTLLFLARIGAGIASGIMIPAMIAYAYELNVERKKAATIISFHALGWLAGIAAAGFANDLKLIFLISAASFVIGLMFTIKLPNISQEKELEPGTTKKIIIKNKFLFLSLLLRHIGAAAVWTILPLMLIEKLGAELYQISIIYVANTLTAFILMNLMASRINFSNITKFKIGIGCTVFVFVGLSVITEWWMAMPFMALVGATWAFLFIGGNFHLMENNPRSTSTGIFSSTLSIGMVIGPIIAGSIAFAFDYVVVMYFAIAIIVCAFVVSLKVKI
;
A
#
# COMPACT_ATOMS: atom_id res chain seq x y z
N MET A 1 17.41 21.04 -17.39
CA MET A 1 16.54 21.72 -16.40
C MET A 1 15.10 21.25 -16.45
N GLN A 2 14.43 21.21 -17.60
CA GLN A 2 13.00 20.84 -17.71
C GLN A 2 12.67 19.41 -17.20
N LYS A 3 13.47 18.39 -17.51
CA LYS A 3 13.29 17.00 -17.00
C LYS A 3 13.37 16.90 -15.48
N LEU A 4 14.26 17.65 -14.82
CA LEU A 4 14.42 17.64 -13.37
C LEU A 4 13.21 18.27 -12.69
N HIS A 5 12.67 19.35 -13.26
CA HIS A 5 11.45 20.00 -12.76
C HIS A 5 10.25 19.06 -12.80
N VAL A 6 10.02 18.36 -13.91
CA VAL A 6 8.92 17.38 -14.05
C VAL A 6 9.07 16.21 -13.06
N THR A 7 10.29 15.72 -12.86
CA THR A 7 10.57 14.67 -11.87
C THR A 7 10.20 15.10 -10.45
N ASN A 8 10.54 16.35 -10.08
CA ASN A 8 10.20 16.87 -8.75
C ASN A 8 8.70 17.10 -8.57
N LEU A 9 7.98 17.57 -9.60
CA LEU A 9 6.53 17.67 -9.57
C LEU A 9 5.88 16.30 -9.32
N LEU A 10 6.36 15.26 -10.01
CA LEU A 10 5.82 13.91 -9.83
C LEU A 10 6.17 13.33 -8.46
N ARG A 11 7.37 13.55 -7.94
CA ARG A 11 7.76 13.20 -6.56
C ARG A 11 6.83 13.83 -5.54
N SER A 12 6.56 15.13 -5.69
CA SER A 12 5.64 15.85 -4.81
C SER A 12 4.21 15.29 -4.91
N ALA A 13 3.69 15.05 -6.12
CA ALA A 13 2.39 14.44 -6.29
C ALA A 13 2.32 13.04 -5.64
N THR A 14 3.35 12.19 -5.83
CA THR A 14 3.44 10.87 -5.19
C THR A 14 3.50 10.98 -3.66
N PHE A 15 4.27 11.92 -3.15
CA PHE A 15 4.36 12.19 -1.70
C PHE A 15 2.99 12.52 -1.11
N PHE A 16 2.29 13.52 -1.65
CA PHE A 16 0.99 13.95 -1.12
C PHE A 16 -0.10 12.90 -1.30
N GLN A 17 -0.09 12.14 -2.40
CA GLN A 17 -0.98 10.99 -2.58
C GLN A 17 -0.86 10.01 -1.41
N HIS A 18 0.36 9.60 -1.11
CA HIS A 18 0.60 8.57 -0.09
C HIS A 18 0.50 9.12 1.33
N ALA A 19 0.83 10.39 1.56
CA ALA A 19 0.55 11.05 2.83
C ALA A 19 -0.96 11.07 3.10
N GLY A 20 -1.78 11.44 2.11
CA GLY A 20 -3.24 11.42 2.23
C GLY A 20 -3.82 10.05 2.58
N VAL A 21 -3.32 8.98 1.98
CA VAL A 21 -3.79 7.62 2.30
C VAL A 21 -3.33 7.19 3.69
N SER A 22 -2.05 7.36 4.01
CA SER A 22 -1.43 6.78 5.19
C SER A 22 -1.88 7.42 6.51
N ILE A 23 -2.23 8.71 6.47
CA ILE A 23 -2.72 9.44 7.64
C ILE A 23 -3.99 8.80 8.23
N VAL A 24 -4.80 8.15 7.39
CA VAL A 24 -6.04 7.46 7.80
C VAL A 24 -5.80 5.97 7.99
N PHE A 25 -4.92 5.37 7.18
CA PHE A 25 -4.80 3.91 7.05
C PHE A 25 -4.45 3.20 8.35
N VAL A 26 -3.43 3.65 9.06
CA VAL A 26 -2.94 3.01 10.30
C VAL A 26 -3.95 3.10 11.42
N PHE A 27 -4.67 4.22 11.51
CA PHE A 27 -5.62 4.49 12.58
C PHE A 27 -7.05 4.03 12.26
N MET A 28 -7.30 3.52 11.04
CA MET A 28 -8.64 3.07 10.65
C MET A 28 -9.24 2.00 11.57
N PRO A 29 -8.50 0.99 12.06
CA PRO A 29 -9.07 0.04 13.03
C PRO A 29 -9.52 0.72 14.33
N ILE A 30 -8.76 1.72 14.80
CA ILE A 30 -9.08 2.50 16.01
C ILE A 30 -10.31 3.38 15.77
N ILE A 31 -10.37 4.04 14.60
CA ILE A 31 -11.52 4.85 14.20
C ILE A 31 -12.79 3.99 14.07
N ALA A 32 -12.65 2.83 13.42
CA ALA A 32 -13.77 1.88 13.27
C ALA A 32 -14.28 1.39 14.62
N LYS A 33 -13.39 1.20 15.61
CA LYS A 33 -13.79 0.86 16.99
C LYS A 33 -14.64 1.94 17.66
N GLY A 34 -14.54 3.19 17.21
CA GLY A 34 -15.41 4.29 17.68
C GLY A 34 -16.86 4.21 17.18
N VAL A 35 -17.16 3.38 16.18
CA VAL A 35 -18.51 3.20 15.60
C VAL A 35 -19.05 1.77 15.74
N THR A 36 -18.23 0.81 16.18
CA THR A 36 -18.63 -0.58 16.48
C THR A 36 -17.69 -1.25 17.46
N GLU A 37 -18.24 -2.08 18.35
CA GLU A 37 -17.47 -2.91 19.29
C GLU A 37 -17.05 -4.27 18.67
N SER A 38 -17.64 -4.64 17.54
CA SER A 38 -17.38 -5.93 16.88
C SER A 38 -16.07 -5.89 16.11
N ILE A 39 -15.07 -6.68 16.52
CA ILE A 39 -13.78 -6.82 15.83
C ILE A 39 -13.97 -7.32 14.38
N LEU A 40 -15.00 -8.16 14.14
CA LEU A 40 -15.34 -8.60 12.79
C LEU A 40 -15.79 -7.44 11.90
N GLU A 41 -16.66 -6.55 12.42
CA GLU A 41 -17.13 -5.37 11.69
C GLU A 41 -16.00 -4.37 11.44
N ILE A 42 -15.08 -4.20 12.41
CA ILE A 42 -13.84 -3.43 12.21
C ILE A 42 -13.06 -4.01 11.01
N GLY A 43 -12.89 -5.34 10.95
CA GLY A 43 -12.25 -6.01 9.82
C GLY A 43 -12.95 -5.73 8.48
N LEU A 44 -14.28 -5.75 8.45
CA LEU A 44 -15.08 -5.44 7.25
C LEU A 44 -14.92 -3.97 6.80
N ILE A 45 -14.95 -3.02 7.73
CA ILE A 45 -14.70 -1.60 7.44
C ILE A 45 -13.29 -1.41 6.86
N VAL A 46 -12.28 -2.03 7.43
CA VAL A 46 -10.90 -1.96 6.92
C VAL A 46 -10.81 -2.57 5.52
N ALA A 47 -11.43 -3.73 5.30
CA ALA A 47 -11.41 -4.45 4.02
C ALA A 47 -12.15 -3.72 2.89
N SER A 48 -13.19 -2.92 3.21
CA SER A 48 -14.09 -2.29 2.21
C SER A 48 -13.35 -1.36 1.23
N PHE A 49 -12.36 -0.61 1.70
CA PHE A 49 -11.50 0.22 0.85
C PHE A 49 -10.80 -0.62 -0.22
N SER A 50 -10.14 -1.69 0.20
CA SER A 50 -9.35 -2.55 -0.70
C SER A 50 -10.24 -3.37 -1.62
N PHE A 51 -11.42 -3.76 -1.18
CA PHE A 51 -12.41 -4.43 -2.03
C PHE A 51 -12.82 -3.53 -3.22
N ALA A 52 -13.16 -2.29 -2.96
CA ALA A 52 -13.51 -1.33 -4.02
C ALA A 52 -12.30 -0.99 -4.90
N GLN A 53 -11.11 -0.92 -4.31
CA GLN A 53 -9.86 -0.62 -5.00
C GLN A 53 -9.50 -1.69 -6.05
N ILE A 54 -9.69 -3.00 -5.75
CA ILE A 54 -9.39 -4.11 -6.67
C ILE A 54 -10.08 -3.92 -8.03
N LEU A 55 -11.39 -3.67 -8.00
CA LEU A 55 -12.18 -3.53 -9.23
C LEU A 55 -11.70 -2.33 -10.05
N SER A 56 -11.42 -1.22 -9.38
CA SER A 56 -10.92 0.00 -10.01
C SER A 56 -9.52 -0.17 -10.58
N GLU A 57 -8.59 -0.79 -9.87
CA GLU A 57 -7.21 -0.99 -10.34
C GLU A 57 -7.12 -1.83 -11.60
N ILE A 58 -7.87 -2.92 -11.67
CA ILE A 58 -7.89 -3.80 -12.84
C ILE A 58 -8.52 -3.08 -14.04
N TYR A 59 -9.67 -2.46 -13.84
CA TYR A 59 -10.41 -1.79 -14.91
C TYR A 59 -9.66 -0.57 -15.43
N PHE A 60 -9.31 0.36 -14.56
CA PHE A 60 -8.70 1.63 -14.94
C PHE A 60 -7.21 1.49 -15.30
N GLY A 61 -6.48 0.54 -14.73
CA GLY A 61 -5.13 0.20 -15.17
C GLY A 61 -5.08 -0.17 -16.63
N ARG A 62 -5.96 -1.10 -17.07
CA ARG A 62 -6.08 -1.49 -18.47
C ARG A 62 -6.59 -0.35 -19.37
N HIS A 63 -7.58 0.40 -18.89
CA HIS A 63 -8.15 1.51 -19.65
C HIS A 63 -7.15 2.66 -19.86
N SER A 64 -6.30 2.91 -18.86
CA SER A 64 -5.21 3.87 -18.94
C SER A 64 -4.15 3.46 -19.96
N ASP A 65 -3.79 2.18 -20.06
CA ASP A 65 -2.87 1.67 -21.10
C ASP A 65 -3.46 1.83 -22.51
N LYS A 66 -4.74 1.46 -22.66
CA LYS A 66 -5.43 1.51 -23.96
C LYS A 66 -5.58 2.93 -24.49
N LYS A 67 -5.94 3.90 -23.63
CA LYS A 67 -6.13 5.30 -24.03
C LYS A 67 -4.86 6.14 -24.01
N GLY A 68 -3.79 5.68 -23.40
CA GLY A 68 -2.54 6.44 -23.26
C GLY A 68 -2.63 7.74 -22.46
N THR A 69 -3.78 8.05 -21.84
CA THR A 69 -4.06 9.33 -21.17
C THR A 69 -3.84 9.24 -19.65
N ARG A 70 -2.59 8.96 -19.21
CA ARG A 70 -2.27 8.76 -17.78
C ARG A 70 -2.74 9.89 -16.87
N LEU A 71 -2.46 11.15 -17.27
CA LEU A 71 -2.76 12.31 -16.42
C LEU A 71 -4.25 12.50 -16.15
N LYS A 72 -5.12 12.11 -17.08
CA LYS A 72 -6.58 12.17 -16.88
C LYS A 72 -6.98 11.30 -15.69
N PHE A 73 -6.51 10.05 -15.64
CA PHE A 73 -6.82 9.11 -14.55
C PHE A 73 -6.19 9.54 -13.23
N ILE A 74 -4.95 10.03 -13.26
CA ILE A 74 -4.26 10.58 -12.09
C ILE A 74 -5.09 11.71 -11.48
N ARG A 75 -5.51 12.71 -12.29
CA ARG A 75 -6.28 13.87 -11.80
C ARG A 75 -7.67 13.50 -11.29
N ILE A 76 -8.40 12.63 -12.02
CA ILE A 76 -9.71 12.12 -11.58
C ILE A 76 -9.56 11.42 -10.23
N GLY A 77 -8.53 10.58 -10.06
CA GLY A 77 -8.28 9.90 -8.80
C GLY A 77 -7.95 10.85 -7.65
N PHE A 78 -7.13 11.89 -7.88
CA PHE A 78 -6.88 12.91 -6.85
C PHE A 78 -8.15 13.64 -6.40
N ILE A 79 -9.01 14.06 -7.35
CA ILE A 79 -10.29 14.73 -7.05
C ILE A 79 -11.20 13.78 -6.26
N GLY A 80 -11.32 12.52 -6.73
CA GLY A 80 -12.14 11.52 -6.08
C GLY A 80 -11.65 11.19 -4.67
N CYS A 81 -10.32 11.06 -4.47
CA CYS A 81 -9.75 10.84 -3.13
C CYS A 81 -9.99 12.04 -2.21
N ALA A 82 -9.77 13.29 -2.69
CA ALA A 82 -10.03 14.47 -1.89
C ALA A 82 -11.50 14.51 -1.39
N ALA A 83 -12.45 14.23 -2.28
CA ALA A 83 -13.87 14.17 -1.92
C ALA A 83 -14.17 13.01 -0.97
N ALA A 84 -13.73 11.78 -1.28
CA ALA A 84 -14.05 10.61 -0.48
C ALA A 84 -13.40 10.65 0.91
N PHE A 85 -12.12 11.05 1.03
CA PHE A 85 -11.49 11.21 2.34
C PHE A 85 -12.08 12.38 3.13
N GLY A 86 -12.52 13.48 2.47
CA GLY A 86 -13.25 14.55 3.13
C GLY A 86 -14.62 14.08 3.67
N LEU A 87 -15.32 13.20 2.96
CA LEU A 87 -16.59 12.63 3.39
C LEU A 87 -16.46 11.76 4.66
N HIS A 88 -15.31 11.14 4.93
CA HIS A 88 -15.08 10.41 6.18
C HIS A 88 -15.25 11.30 7.42
N TYR A 89 -15.01 12.61 7.32
CA TYR A 89 -15.21 13.55 8.43
C TYR A 89 -16.64 13.56 8.97
N PHE A 90 -17.62 13.28 8.10
CA PHE A 90 -19.05 13.24 8.42
C PHE A 90 -19.55 11.81 8.71
N ALA A 91 -18.67 10.82 8.71
CA ALA A 91 -19.04 9.41 8.90
C ALA A 91 -19.10 9.07 10.40
N ASP A 92 -20.24 9.38 11.03
CA ASP A 92 -20.49 9.16 12.45
C ASP A 92 -21.09 7.78 12.77
N ASP A 93 -21.41 6.99 11.75
CA ASP A 93 -21.93 5.62 11.88
C ASP A 93 -21.18 4.63 10.97
N MET A 94 -21.37 3.34 11.24
CA MET A 94 -20.75 2.25 10.50
C MET A 94 -21.06 2.30 8.99
N THR A 95 -22.29 2.61 8.60
CA THR A 95 -22.73 2.59 7.20
C THR A 95 -22.07 3.70 6.41
N LEU A 96 -22.08 4.94 6.95
CA LEU A 96 -21.43 6.08 6.32
C LEU A 96 -19.92 5.89 6.22
N LEU A 97 -19.29 5.35 7.28
CA LEU A 97 -17.86 5.04 7.26
C LEU A 97 -17.54 3.99 6.19
N PHE A 98 -18.34 2.93 6.09
CA PHE A 98 -18.19 1.89 5.08
C PHE A 98 -18.33 2.44 3.65
N LEU A 99 -19.34 3.28 3.38
CA LEU A 99 -19.55 3.91 2.07
C LEU A 99 -18.43 4.88 1.70
N ALA A 100 -17.96 5.69 2.65
CA ALA A 100 -16.82 6.59 2.44
C ALA A 100 -15.54 5.81 2.09
N ARG A 101 -15.30 4.68 2.77
CA ARG A 101 -14.20 3.75 2.48
C ARG A 101 -14.27 3.19 1.06
N ILE A 102 -15.46 2.76 0.60
CA ILE A 102 -15.67 2.30 -0.78
C ILE A 102 -15.32 3.41 -1.78
N GLY A 103 -15.84 4.63 -1.57
CA GLY A 103 -15.55 5.77 -2.44
C GLY A 103 -14.04 6.07 -2.53
N ALA A 104 -13.35 6.06 -1.39
CA ALA A 104 -11.90 6.27 -1.33
C ALA A 104 -11.12 5.14 -2.05
N GLY A 105 -11.57 3.89 -1.92
CA GLY A 105 -11.00 2.73 -2.62
C GLY A 105 -11.12 2.85 -4.14
N ILE A 106 -12.30 3.21 -4.66
CA ILE A 106 -12.53 3.44 -6.08
C ILE A 106 -11.58 4.52 -6.60
N ALA A 107 -11.55 5.67 -5.94
CA ALA A 107 -10.73 6.81 -6.37
C ALA A 107 -9.23 6.49 -6.38
N SER A 108 -8.74 5.79 -5.34
CA SER A 108 -7.36 5.33 -5.26
C SER A 108 -7.02 4.34 -6.38
N GLY A 109 -7.91 3.41 -6.69
CA GLY A 109 -7.72 2.42 -7.75
C GLY A 109 -7.69 3.02 -9.17
N ILE A 110 -8.36 4.15 -9.40
CA ILE A 110 -8.25 4.92 -10.65
C ILE A 110 -6.84 5.52 -10.80
N MET A 111 -6.26 6.04 -9.71
CA MET A 111 -5.05 6.84 -9.73
C MET A 111 -3.77 6.01 -9.71
N ILE A 112 -3.68 5.01 -8.83
CA ILE A 112 -2.42 4.33 -8.48
C ILE A 112 -1.74 3.67 -9.68
N PRO A 113 -2.42 2.83 -10.50
CA PRO A 113 -1.78 2.17 -11.63
C PRO A 113 -1.27 3.17 -12.67
N ALA A 114 -2.07 4.22 -12.93
CA ALA A 114 -1.71 5.26 -13.88
C ALA A 114 -0.49 6.06 -13.42
N MET A 115 -0.38 6.34 -12.13
CA MET A 115 0.71 7.15 -11.56
C MET A 115 2.04 6.39 -11.56
N ILE A 116 2.04 5.10 -11.20
CA ILE A 116 3.23 4.26 -11.25
C ILE A 116 3.70 4.07 -12.70
N ALA A 117 2.79 3.80 -13.63
CA ALA A 117 3.11 3.70 -15.05
C ALA A 117 3.68 5.00 -15.61
N TYR A 118 3.08 6.15 -15.27
CA TYR A 118 3.57 7.47 -15.67
C TYR A 118 4.99 7.74 -15.14
N ALA A 119 5.26 7.40 -13.86
CA ALA A 119 6.59 7.53 -13.28
C ALA A 119 7.65 6.72 -14.03
N TYR A 120 7.29 5.52 -14.48
CA TYR A 120 8.17 4.65 -15.24
C TYR A 120 8.36 5.12 -16.68
N GLU A 121 7.33 5.66 -17.32
CA GLU A 121 7.37 6.17 -18.70
C GLU A 121 8.17 7.48 -18.80
N LEU A 122 8.07 8.35 -17.78
CA LEU A 122 8.80 9.61 -17.71
C LEU A 122 10.32 9.39 -17.62
N ASN A 123 10.74 8.33 -16.95
CA ASN A 123 12.14 8.05 -16.65
C ASN A 123 12.55 6.71 -17.27
N VAL A 124 13.18 6.76 -18.44
CA VAL A 124 13.73 5.59 -19.14
C VAL A 124 14.77 4.86 -18.28
N GLU A 125 15.45 5.56 -17.37
CA GLU A 125 16.43 4.98 -16.45
C GLU A 125 15.73 4.40 -15.21
N ARG A 126 15.87 3.09 -14.95
CA ARG A 126 15.33 2.37 -13.77
C ARG A 126 15.65 3.08 -12.43
N LYS A 127 16.88 3.63 -12.31
CA LYS A 127 17.32 4.34 -11.11
C LYS A 127 16.43 5.55 -10.78
N LYS A 128 16.05 6.33 -11.79
CA LYS A 128 15.20 7.51 -11.61
C LYS A 128 13.75 7.14 -11.28
N ALA A 129 13.22 6.07 -11.86
CA ALA A 129 11.89 5.57 -11.54
C ALA A 129 11.83 5.10 -10.07
N ALA A 130 12.84 4.35 -9.59
CA ALA A 130 12.91 3.91 -8.20
C ALA A 130 12.94 5.08 -7.21
N THR A 131 13.65 6.19 -7.53
CA THR A 131 13.66 7.38 -6.65
C THR A 131 12.33 8.13 -6.63
N ILE A 132 11.51 8.07 -7.67
CA ILE A 132 10.14 8.60 -7.62
C ILE A 132 9.27 7.72 -6.73
N ILE A 133 9.37 6.40 -6.91
CA ILE A 133 8.62 5.42 -6.12
C ILE A 133 8.98 5.51 -4.63
N SER A 134 10.23 5.85 -4.26
CA SER A 134 10.61 6.03 -2.85
C SER A 134 9.83 7.15 -2.14
N PHE A 135 9.33 8.15 -2.87
CA PHE A 135 8.46 9.19 -2.31
C PHE A 135 7.10 8.66 -1.85
N HIS A 136 6.69 7.47 -2.31
CA HIS A 136 5.64 6.69 -1.69
C HIS A 136 5.92 6.46 -0.19
N ALA A 137 7.07 5.88 0.15
CA ALA A 137 7.41 5.60 1.55
C ALA A 137 7.60 6.88 2.37
N LEU A 138 8.14 7.95 1.77
CA LEU A 138 8.26 9.25 2.42
C LEU A 138 6.89 9.88 2.70
N GLY A 139 5.93 9.76 1.78
CA GLY A 139 4.54 10.17 1.98
C GLY A 139 3.87 9.40 3.12
N TRP A 140 4.05 8.07 3.14
CA TRP A 140 3.57 7.25 4.25
C TRP A 140 4.14 7.68 5.59
N LEU A 141 5.45 7.95 5.67
CA LEU A 141 6.10 8.46 6.86
C LEU A 141 5.44 9.75 7.35
N ALA A 142 5.30 10.72 6.46
CA ALA A 142 4.74 12.04 6.82
C ALA A 142 3.28 11.96 7.28
N GLY A 143 2.46 11.15 6.58
CA GLY A 143 1.05 11.00 6.93
C GLY A 143 0.86 10.29 8.27
N ILE A 144 1.61 9.22 8.54
CA ILE A 144 1.55 8.50 9.83
C ILE A 144 2.03 9.40 10.97
N ALA A 145 3.13 10.13 10.76
CA ALA A 145 3.62 11.07 11.77
C ALA A 145 2.59 12.17 12.06
N ALA A 146 1.98 12.76 11.02
CA ALA A 146 0.96 13.79 11.19
C ALA A 146 -0.27 13.26 11.96
N ALA A 147 -0.70 12.02 11.68
CA ALA A 147 -1.83 11.41 12.37
C ALA A 147 -1.57 11.14 13.86
N GLY A 148 -0.35 10.73 14.22
CA GLY A 148 0.01 10.43 15.60
C GLY A 148 0.05 11.65 16.52
N PHE A 149 0.26 12.83 15.95
CA PHE A 149 0.21 14.10 16.68
C PHE A 149 -1.14 14.82 16.58
N ALA A 150 -2.10 14.25 15.87
CA ALA A 150 -3.45 14.81 15.81
C ALA A 150 -4.20 14.53 17.12
N ASN A 151 -4.65 15.59 17.79
CA ASN A 151 -5.44 15.48 19.02
C ASN A 151 -6.86 14.98 18.75
N ASP A 152 -7.34 15.12 17.52
CA ASP A 152 -8.66 14.68 17.07
C ASP A 152 -8.51 13.78 15.84
N LEU A 153 -8.95 12.51 15.97
CA LEU A 153 -8.92 11.54 14.89
C LEU A 153 -9.81 11.93 13.69
N LYS A 154 -10.83 12.76 13.88
CA LYS A 154 -11.62 13.28 12.75
C LYS A 154 -10.85 14.31 11.91
N LEU A 155 -9.95 15.07 12.52
CA LEU A 155 -9.15 16.07 11.81
C LEU A 155 -8.23 15.43 10.77
N ILE A 156 -7.79 14.18 10.99
CA ILE A 156 -6.94 13.47 10.03
C ILE A 156 -7.61 13.30 8.66
N PHE A 157 -8.94 13.22 8.59
CA PHE A 157 -9.68 13.12 7.33
C PHE A 157 -9.57 14.41 6.52
N LEU A 158 -9.66 15.57 7.17
CA LEU A 158 -9.52 16.87 6.51
C LEU A 158 -8.06 17.09 6.04
N ILE A 159 -7.08 16.71 6.86
CA ILE A 159 -5.67 16.77 6.47
C ILE A 159 -5.40 15.82 5.29
N SER A 160 -6.02 14.64 5.29
CA SER A 160 -5.96 13.69 4.17
C SER A 160 -6.53 14.31 2.89
N ALA A 161 -7.74 14.87 2.95
CA ALA A 161 -8.38 15.53 1.82
C ALA A 161 -7.52 16.69 1.27
N ALA A 162 -6.98 17.54 2.16
CA ALA A 162 -6.08 18.63 1.79
C ALA A 162 -4.81 18.11 1.09
N SER A 163 -4.24 16.99 1.57
CA SER A 163 -3.08 16.36 0.92
C SER A 163 -3.38 15.97 -0.52
N PHE A 164 -4.56 15.40 -0.81
CA PHE A 164 -4.96 15.07 -2.17
C PHE A 164 -5.17 16.32 -3.04
N VAL A 165 -5.73 17.39 -2.51
CA VAL A 165 -5.86 18.68 -3.22
C VAL A 165 -4.48 19.25 -3.57
N ILE A 166 -3.55 19.26 -2.62
CA ILE A 166 -2.17 19.73 -2.86
C ILE A 166 -1.48 18.83 -3.89
N GLY A 167 -1.61 17.52 -3.79
CA GLY A 167 -1.09 16.57 -4.76
C GLY A 167 -1.62 16.80 -6.17
N LEU A 168 -2.91 17.10 -6.32
CA LEU A 168 -3.53 17.47 -7.59
C LEU A 168 -2.86 18.69 -8.22
N MET A 169 -2.58 19.74 -7.43
CA MET A 169 -1.93 20.97 -7.92
C MET A 169 -0.57 20.67 -8.58
N PHE A 170 0.21 19.74 -8.05
CA PHE A 170 1.48 19.33 -8.65
C PHE A 170 1.27 18.59 -10.00
N THR A 171 0.12 17.98 -10.25
CA THR A 171 -0.14 17.30 -11.51
C THR A 171 -0.51 18.25 -12.66
N ILE A 172 -0.90 19.50 -12.38
CA ILE A 172 -1.36 20.47 -13.40
C ILE A 172 -0.25 20.76 -14.41
N LYS A 173 0.99 20.90 -13.94
CA LYS A 173 2.16 21.21 -14.76
C LYS A 173 2.89 20.01 -15.32
N LEU A 174 2.39 18.79 -15.10
CA LEU A 174 2.98 17.59 -15.68
C LEU A 174 2.66 17.49 -17.18
N PRO A 175 3.65 17.12 -18.03
CA PRO A 175 3.42 16.95 -19.46
C PRO A 175 2.51 15.76 -19.75
N ASN A 176 1.67 15.88 -20.78
CA ASN A 176 0.87 14.74 -21.23
C ASN A 176 1.78 13.80 -22.04
N ILE A 177 2.06 12.64 -21.47
CA ILE A 177 2.79 11.57 -22.16
C ILE A 177 1.73 10.59 -22.64
N SER A 178 1.44 10.62 -23.94
CA SER A 178 0.53 9.66 -24.54
C SER A 178 1.32 8.58 -25.25
N GLN A 179 1.15 7.34 -24.83
CA GLN A 179 1.63 6.15 -25.53
C GLN A 179 0.46 5.16 -25.60
N GLU A 180 -0.39 5.34 -26.64
CA GLU A 180 -1.39 4.33 -26.92
C GLU A 180 -0.70 3.01 -27.27
N LYS A 181 -1.11 1.94 -26.59
CA LYS A 181 -0.71 0.58 -26.93
C LYS A 181 -1.96 -0.24 -27.20
N GLU A 182 -2.02 -0.84 -28.37
CA GLU A 182 -2.98 -1.92 -28.58
C GLU A 182 -2.64 -3.06 -27.61
N LEU A 183 -3.58 -3.34 -26.70
CA LEU A 183 -3.49 -4.47 -25.80
C LEU A 183 -4.23 -5.63 -26.43
N GLU A 184 -3.50 -6.69 -26.77
CA GLU A 184 -4.12 -7.92 -27.24
C GLU A 184 -5.19 -8.43 -26.26
N PRO A 185 -6.31 -9.00 -26.76
CA PRO A 185 -7.27 -9.69 -25.90
C PRO A 185 -6.59 -10.77 -25.06
N GLY A 186 -6.94 -10.85 -23.77
CA GLY A 186 -6.36 -11.84 -22.87
C GLY A 186 -4.97 -11.53 -22.29
N THR A 187 -4.37 -10.37 -22.58
CA THR A 187 -3.06 -9.96 -22.04
C THR A 187 -2.98 -10.09 -20.53
N THR A 188 -4.00 -9.63 -19.78
CA THR A 188 -4.05 -9.77 -18.31
C THR A 188 -3.97 -11.22 -17.87
N LYS A 189 -4.74 -12.13 -18.51
CA LYS A 189 -4.72 -13.57 -18.20
C LYS A 189 -3.35 -14.19 -18.52
N LYS A 190 -2.73 -13.82 -19.65
CA LYS A 190 -1.38 -14.28 -20.04
C LYS A 190 -0.34 -13.88 -18.97
N ILE A 191 -0.37 -12.63 -18.47
CA ILE A 191 0.54 -12.14 -17.44
C ILE A 191 0.36 -12.92 -16.13
N ILE A 192 -0.89 -13.13 -15.69
CA ILE A 192 -1.19 -13.86 -14.44
C ILE A 192 -0.71 -15.31 -14.53
N ILE A 193 -1.01 -16.02 -15.61
CA ILE A 193 -0.62 -17.42 -15.78
C ILE A 193 0.91 -17.58 -15.83
N LYS A 194 1.59 -16.71 -16.60
CA LYS A 194 3.05 -16.73 -16.71
C LYS A 194 3.74 -16.50 -15.36
N ASN A 195 3.18 -15.63 -14.51
CA ASN A 195 3.76 -15.22 -13.24
C ASN A 195 2.99 -15.76 -12.02
N LYS A 196 2.27 -16.89 -12.17
CA LYS A 196 1.35 -17.42 -11.15
C LYS A 196 1.99 -17.63 -9.77
N PHE A 197 3.23 -18.09 -9.70
CA PHE A 197 3.93 -18.29 -8.44
C PHE A 197 4.34 -16.98 -7.77
N LEU A 198 4.67 -15.93 -8.56
CA LEU A 198 4.93 -14.60 -8.04
C LEU A 198 3.64 -14.03 -7.42
N PHE A 199 2.52 -14.06 -8.14
CA PHE A 199 1.26 -13.53 -7.64
C PHE A 199 0.73 -14.34 -6.44
N LEU A 200 0.83 -15.67 -6.47
CA LEU A 200 0.40 -16.51 -5.35
C LEU A 200 1.24 -16.25 -4.08
N SER A 201 2.57 -16.17 -4.21
CA SER A 201 3.43 -15.88 -3.07
C SER A 201 3.22 -14.47 -2.52
N LEU A 202 3.00 -13.49 -3.41
CA LEU A 202 2.65 -12.12 -3.04
C LEU A 202 1.32 -12.06 -2.28
N LEU A 203 0.29 -12.76 -2.78
CA LEU A 203 -1.03 -12.83 -2.18
C LEU A 203 -0.98 -13.43 -0.78
N LEU A 204 -0.38 -14.63 -0.63
CA LEU A 204 -0.26 -15.31 0.66
C LEU A 204 0.49 -14.45 1.68
N ARG A 205 1.62 -13.86 1.27
CA ARG A 205 2.38 -12.94 2.14
C ARG A 205 1.52 -11.75 2.56
N HIS A 206 0.74 -11.20 1.63
CA HIS A 206 -0.01 -9.99 1.93
C HIS A 206 -1.27 -10.26 2.77
N ILE A 207 -1.89 -11.42 2.63
CA ILE A 207 -2.97 -11.87 3.54
C ILE A 207 -2.46 -11.91 4.99
N GLY A 208 -1.30 -12.55 5.23
CA GLY A 208 -0.71 -12.59 6.56
C GLY A 208 -0.35 -11.19 7.09
N ALA A 209 0.28 -10.37 6.25
CA ALA A 209 0.63 -9.01 6.63
C ALA A 209 -0.60 -8.16 6.95
N ALA A 210 -1.65 -8.21 6.12
CA ALA A 210 -2.88 -7.45 6.31
C ALA A 210 -3.65 -7.88 7.56
N ALA A 211 -3.62 -9.17 7.89
CA ALA A 211 -4.16 -9.67 9.15
C ALA A 211 -3.47 -9.00 10.34
N VAL A 212 -2.14 -8.96 10.36
CA VAL A 212 -1.36 -8.32 11.43
C VAL A 212 -1.59 -6.81 11.45
N TRP A 213 -1.60 -6.13 10.31
CA TRP A 213 -1.83 -4.66 10.27
C TRP A 213 -3.19 -4.25 10.83
N THR A 214 -4.19 -5.13 10.77
CA THR A 214 -5.51 -4.86 11.32
C THR A 214 -5.51 -4.93 12.85
N ILE A 215 -4.82 -5.91 13.43
CA ILE A 215 -4.86 -6.12 14.88
C ILE A 215 -3.71 -5.45 15.63
N LEU A 216 -2.58 -5.16 14.99
CA LEU A 216 -1.40 -4.63 15.67
C LEU A 216 -1.64 -3.29 16.37
N PRO A 217 -2.32 -2.28 15.78
CA PRO A 217 -2.63 -1.05 16.51
C PRO A 217 -3.51 -1.29 17.74
N LEU A 218 -4.48 -2.20 17.64
CA LEU A 218 -5.37 -2.56 18.75
C LEU A 218 -4.58 -3.28 19.85
N MET A 219 -3.76 -4.25 19.49
CA MET A 219 -2.89 -4.97 20.42
C MET A 219 -1.91 -4.03 21.15
N LEU A 220 -1.33 -3.06 20.43
CA LEU A 220 -0.41 -2.08 21.03
C LEU A 220 -1.13 -1.22 22.08
N ILE A 221 -2.37 -0.80 21.84
CA ILE A 221 -3.16 -0.03 22.82
C ILE A 221 -3.63 -0.93 23.95
N GLU A 222 -4.35 -2.00 23.64
CA GLU A 222 -5.11 -2.78 24.65
C GLU A 222 -4.25 -3.70 25.48
N LYS A 223 -3.17 -4.26 24.91
CA LYS A 223 -2.30 -5.22 25.62
C LYS A 223 -1.00 -4.58 26.12
N LEU A 224 -0.46 -3.60 25.39
CA LEU A 224 0.86 -3.02 25.68
C LEU A 224 0.78 -1.56 26.11
N GLY A 225 -0.43 -0.99 26.27
CA GLY A 225 -0.66 0.35 26.82
C GLY A 225 -0.07 1.49 25.98
N ALA A 226 0.12 1.29 24.68
CA ALA A 226 0.70 2.30 23.81
C ALA A 226 -0.28 3.45 23.53
N GLU A 227 0.24 4.67 23.49
CA GLU A 227 -0.47 5.85 23.07
C GLU A 227 -0.41 6.05 21.54
N LEU A 228 -1.31 6.88 20.96
CA LEU A 228 -1.38 7.09 19.51
C LEU A 228 -0.05 7.57 18.89
N TYR A 229 0.66 8.47 19.58
CA TYR A 229 1.95 8.96 19.10
C TYR A 229 3.03 7.87 19.12
N GLN A 230 2.98 6.93 20.08
CA GLN A 230 3.92 5.79 20.15
C GLN A 230 3.66 4.82 19.01
N ILE A 231 2.39 4.55 18.66
CA ILE A 231 2.03 3.78 17.48
C ILE A 231 2.59 4.44 16.23
N SER A 232 2.45 5.76 16.10
CA SER A 232 3.03 6.49 14.96
C SER A 232 4.53 6.34 14.87
N ILE A 233 5.27 6.46 15.97
CA ILE A 233 6.73 6.27 16.01
C ILE A 233 7.11 4.86 15.50
N ILE A 234 6.39 3.83 15.96
CA ILE A 234 6.60 2.44 15.52
C ILE A 234 6.42 2.32 13.99
N TYR A 235 5.34 2.87 13.44
CA TYR A 235 5.06 2.79 12.00
C TYR A 235 5.97 3.71 11.16
N VAL A 236 6.45 4.83 11.72
CA VAL A 236 7.48 5.68 11.11
C VAL A 236 8.79 4.91 10.90
N ALA A 237 9.20 4.05 11.84
CA ALA A 237 10.38 3.21 11.67
C ALA A 237 10.28 2.31 10.42
N ASN A 238 9.09 1.75 10.14
CA ASN A 238 8.82 0.99 8.92
C ASN A 238 9.03 1.86 7.66
N THR A 239 8.32 2.96 7.59
CA THR A 239 8.29 3.78 6.36
C THR A 239 9.61 4.49 6.10
N LEU A 240 10.33 4.90 7.14
CA LEU A 240 11.68 5.46 7.04
C LEU A 240 12.67 4.44 6.46
N THR A 241 12.68 3.22 6.98
CA THR A 241 13.55 2.16 6.47
C THR A 241 13.20 1.80 5.03
N ALA A 242 11.91 1.74 4.68
CA ALA A 242 11.48 1.52 3.31
C ALA A 242 11.99 2.61 2.36
N PHE A 243 11.87 3.89 2.75
CA PHE A 243 12.36 5.03 1.97
C PHE A 243 13.88 4.95 1.74
N ILE A 244 14.65 4.72 2.80
CA ILE A 244 16.12 4.62 2.71
C ILE A 244 16.52 3.46 1.78
N LEU A 245 15.95 2.27 1.98
CA LEU A 245 16.33 1.11 1.18
C LEU A 245 15.86 1.17 -0.27
N MET A 246 14.69 1.74 -0.58
CA MET A 246 14.27 1.96 -1.96
C MET A 246 15.25 2.86 -2.72
N ASN A 247 15.78 3.92 -2.06
CA ASN A 247 16.82 4.78 -2.64
C ASN A 247 18.16 4.06 -2.80
N LEU A 248 18.58 3.26 -1.81
CA LEU A 248 19.81 2.46 -1.90
C LEU A 248 19.71 1.39 -3.01
N MET A 249 18.54 0.76 -3.19
CA MET A 249 18.31 -0.18 -4.29
C MET A 249 18.41 0.48 -5.66
N ALA A 250 18.04 1.74 -5.76
CA ALA A 250 18.21 2.51 -7.00
C ALA A 250 19.67 2.76 -7.36
N SER A 251 20.57 2.83 -6.38
CA SER A 251 21.96 3.28 -6.56
C SER A 251 23.04 2.21 -6.28
N ARG A 252 22.81 1.31 -5.32
CA ARG A 252 23.88 0.44 -4.78
C ARG A 252 23.55 -1.05 -4.73
N ILE A 253 22.27 -1.46 -4.68
CA ILE A 253 21.89 -2.87 -4.53
C ILE A 253 21.59 -3.50 -5.89
N ASN A 254 22.53 -4.31 -6.41
CA ASN A 254 22.48 -4.89 -7.76
C ASN A 254 21.95 -6.34 -7.83
N PHE A 255 21.13 -6.78 -6.86
CA PHE A 255 20.46 -8.07 -6.96
C PHE A 255 19.45 -8.09 -8.11
N SER A 256 19.20 -9.29 -8.69
CA SER A 256 18.12 -9.47 -9.66
C SER A 256 16.76 -9.09 -9.04
N ASN A 257 15.80 -8.67 -9.86
CA ASN A 257 14.48 -8.27 -9.38
C ASN A 257 13.76 -9.43 -8.67
N ILE A 258 13.92 -10.66 -9.16
CA ILE A 258 13.37 -11.87 -8.51
C ILE A 258 14.05 -12.15 -7.18
N THR A 259 15.37 -11.99 -7.09
CA THR A 259 16.13 -12.18 -5.83
C THR A 259 15.64 -11.17 -4.77
N LYS A 260 15.49 -9.89 -5.15
CA LYS A 260 14.90 -8.87 -4.27
C LYS A 260 13.53 -9.30 -3.76
N PHE A 261 12.65 -9.74 -4.67
CA PHE A 261 11.31 -10.20 -4.33
C PHE A 261 11.32 -11.35 -3.30
N LYS A 262 12.16 -12.39 -3.54
CA LYS A 262 12.30 -13.55 -2.63
C LYS A 262 12.83 -13.14 -1.25
N ILE A 263 13.85 -12.27 -1.19
CA ILE A 263 14.38 -11.73 0.08
C ILE A 263 13.27 -11.02 0.84
N GLY A 264 12.48 -10.16 0.16
CA GLY A 264 11.37 -9.44 0.79
C GLY A 264 10.33 -10.37 1.41
N ILE A 265 9.98 -11.48 0.76
CA ILE A 265 9.06 -12.47 1.33
C ILE A 265 9.70 -13.23 2.47
N GLY A 266 10.90 -13.78 2.28
CA GLY A 266 11.56 -14.63 3.29
C GLY A 266 11.83 -13.90 4.61
N CYS A 267 12.34 -12.67 4.53
CA CYS A 267 12.61 -11.88 5.73
C CYS A 267 11.32 -11.46 6.47
N THR A 268 10.15 -11.47 5.82
CA THR A 268 8.88 -11.16 6.51
C THR A 268 8.54 -12.21 7.58
N VAL A 269 9.00 -13.46 7.46
CA VAL A 269 8.80 -14.50 8.49
C VAL A 269 9.40 -14.06 9.81
N PHE A 270 10.66 -13.57 9.79
CA PHE A 270 11.36 -13.12 11.00
C PHE A 270 10.67 -11.93 11.67
N VAL A 271 10.06 -11.05 10.87
CA VAL A 271 9.28 -9.91 11.39
C VAL A 271 8.14 -10.40 12.27
N PHE A 272 7.32 -11.32 11.79
CA PHE A 272 6.13 -11.71 12.54
C PHE A 272 6.42 -12.68 13.67
N VAL A 273 7.49 -13.48 13.56
CA VAL A 273 8.03 -14.20 14.72
C VAL A 273 8.44 -13.21 15.81
N GLY A 274 9.17 -12.16 15.47
CA GLY A 274 9.56 -11.13 16.44
C GLY A 274 8.36 -10.40 17.04
N LEU A 275 7.38 -9.97 16.22
CA LEU A 275 6.18 -9.29 16.73
C LEU A 275 5.30 -10.17 17.61
N SER A 276 5.35 -11.51 17.47
CA SER A 276 4.55 -12.42 18.29
C SER A 276 5.04 -12.58 19.73
N VAL A 277 6.26 -12.13 20.04
CA VAL A 277 6.90 -12.30 21.36
C VAL A 277 7.18 -10.97 22.08
N ILE A 278 6.73 -9.83 21.55
CA ILE A 278 6.90 -8.54 22.20
C ILE A 278 6.05 -8.45 23.48
N THR A 279 6.62 -7.89 24.53
CA THR A 279 5.96 -7.63 25.81
C THR A 279 5.81 -6.14 26.11
N GLU A 280 6.54 -5.30 25.40
CA GLU A 280 6.54 -3.85 25.52
C GLU A 280 6.35 -3.21 24.16
N TRP A 281 5.63 -2.09 24.08
CA TRP A 281 5.31 -1.45 22.79
C TRP A 281 6.55 -1.06 21.98
N TRP A 282 7.61 -0.58 22.61
CA TRP A 282 8.85 -0.16 21.94
C TRP A 282 9.62 -1.32 21.29
N MET A 283 9.43 -2.55 21.77
CA MET A 283 10.03 -3.75 21.17
C MET A 283 9.53 -3.99 19.73
N ALA A 284 8.38 -3.42 19.35
CA ALA A 284 7.88 -3.48 17.97
C ALA A 284 8.74 -2.67 16.98
N MET A 285 9.50 -1.65 17.43
CA MET A 285 10.23 -0.74 16.53
C MET A 285 11.26 -1.44 15.63
N PRO A 286 12.18 -2.30 16.12
CA PRO A 286 13.14 -2.96 15.25
C PRO A 286 12.47 -3.90 14.24
N PHE A 287 11.40 -4.58 14.61
CA PHE A 287 10.65 -5.43 13.70
C PHE A 287 9.91 -4.61 12.64
N MET A 288 9.36 -3.47 13.01
CA MET A 288 8.73 -2.55 12.05
C MET A 288 9.75 -1.90 11.11
N ALA A 289 10.96 -1.61 11.55
CA ALA A 289 12.04 -1.21 10.64
C ALA A 289 12.35 -2.34 9.64
N LEU A 290 12.40 -3.60 10.10
CA LEU A 290 12.58 -4.76 9.22
C LEU A 290 11.40 -4.95 8.27
N VAL A 291 10.14 -4.62 8.66
CA VAL A 291 8.99 -4.55 7.74
C VAL A 291 9.29 -3.62 6.57
N GLY A 292 9.80 -2.43 6.85
CA GLY A 292 10.17 -1.45 5.81
C GLY A 292 11.20 -2.00 4.83
N ALA A 293 12.21 -2.71 5.35
CA ALA A 293 13.20 -3.40 4.54
C ALA A 293 12.54 -4.46 3.64
N THR A 294 11.75 -5.36 4.21
CA THR A 294 11.07 -6.42 3.46
C THR A 294 10.14 -5.86 2.38
N TRP A 295 9.43 -4.77 2.69
CA TRP A 295 8.55 -4.08 1.75
C TRP A 295 9.33 -3.48 0.58
N ALA A 296 10.44 -2.79 0.84
CA ALA A 296 11.26 -2.19 -0.19
C ALA A 296 11.77 -3.25 -1.19
N PHE A 297 12.28 -4.37 -0.70
CA PHE A 297 12.75 -5.49 -1.52
C PHE A 297 11.63 -6.13 -2.33
N LEU A 298 10.51 -6.44 -1.71
CA LEU A 298 9.35 -7.07 -2.34
C LEU A 298 8.74 -6.16 -3.41
N PHE A 299 8.49 -4.88 -3.07
CA PHE A 299 7.76 -3.96 -3.94
C PHE A 299 8.57 -3.58 -5.18
N ILE A 300 9.84 -3.20 -5.01
CA ILE A 300 10.72 -2.87 -6.14
C ILE A 300 11.00 -4.12 -6.98
N GLY A 301 11.33 -5.24 -6.34
CA GLY A 301 11.63 -6.49 -7.04
C GLY A 301 10.45 -6.99 -7.87
N GLY A 302 9.27 -7.10 -7.27
CA GLY A 302 8.09 -7.63 -7.93
C GLY A 302 7.58 -6.73 -9.07
N ASN A 303 7.45 -5.42 -8.84
CA ASN A 303 6.98 -4.49 -9.87
C ASN A 303 7.95 -4.41 -11.06
N PHE A 304 9.26 -4.27 -10.81
CA PHE A 304 10.21 -4.13 -11.91
C PHE A 304 10.32 -5.41 -12.73
N HIS A 305 10.28 -6.59 -12.08
CA HIS A 305 10.24 -7.85 -12.82
C HIS A 305 9.03 -7.94 -13.77
N LEU A 306 7.85 -7.55 -13.29
CA LEU A 306 6.65 -7.60 -14.11
C LEU A 306 6.66 -6.56 -15.24
N MET A 307 7.14 -5.35 -14.98
CA MET A 307 7.15 -4.26 -15.97
C MET A 307 8.22 -4.40 -17.06
N GLU A 308 9.22 -5.27 -16.88
CA GLU A 308 10.29 -5.48 -17.87
C GLU A 308 9.78 -5.98 -19.21
N ASN A 309 8.83 -6.93 -19.18
CA ASN A 309 8.39 -7.67 -20.36
C ASN A 309 6.87 -7.58 -20.62
N ASN A 310 6.17 -6.69 -19.93
CA ASN A 310 4.71 -6.58 -20.01
C ASN A 310 4.28 -5.11 -20.08
N PRO A 311 3.03 -4.81 -20.49
CA PRO A 311 2.44 -3.47 -20.40
C PRO A 311 2.49 -2.98 -18.95
N ARG A 312 3.05 -1.79 -18.74
CA ARG A 312 3.49 -1.33 -17.42
C ARG A 312 2.35 -1.08 -16.44
N SER A 313 1.33 -0.32 -16.87
CA SER A 313 0.18 -0.02 -16.02
C SER A 313 -0.67 -1.24 -15.75
N THR A 314 -0.87 -2.11 -16.75
CA THR A 314 -1.56 -3.39 -16.59
C THR A 314 -0.85 -4.29 -15.57
N SER A 315 0.48 -4.41 -15.70
CA SER A 315 1.31 -5.22 -14.77
C SER A 315 1.25 -4.69 -13.35
N THR A 316 1.38 -3.38 -13.19
CA THR A 316 1.28 -2.71 -11.89
C THR A 316 -0.13 -2.83 -11.31
N GLY A 317 -1.16 -2.68 -12.15
CA GLY A 317 -2.56 -2.87 -11.74
C GLY A 317 -2.81 -4.27 -11.19
N ILE A 318 -2.32 -5.33 -11.87
CA ILE A 318 -2.44 -6.72 -11.39
C ILE A 318 -1.65 -6.90 -10.07
N PHE A 319 -0.45 -6.33 -9.98
CA PHE A 319 0.36 -6.40 -8.76
C PHE A 319 -0.34 -5.73 -7.58
N SER A 320 -0.81 -4.49 -7.75
CA SER A 320 -1.56 -3.74 -6.73
C SER A 320 -2.86 -4.45 -6.35
N SER A 321 -3.63 -4.94 -7.34
CA SER A 321 -4.86 -5.70 -7.07
C SER A 321 -4.58 -6.98 -6.27
N THR A 322 -3.43 -7.64 -6.48
CA THR A 322 -3.03 -8.80 -5.68
C THR A 322 -2.80 -8.39 -4.21
N LEU A 323 -2.17 -7.24 -3.97
CA LEU A 323 -2.03 -6.68 -2.62
C LEU A 323 -3.40 -6.33 -2.04
N SER A 324 -4.26 -5.68 -2.81
CA SER A 324 -5.62 -5.29 -2.39
C SER A 324 -6.50 -6.51 -2.04
N ILE A 325 -6.36 -7.64 -2.76
CA ILE A 325 -7.02 -8.91 -2.38
C ILE A 325 -6.55 -9.37 -1.00
N GLY A 326 -5.25 -9.30 -0.72
CA GLY A 326 -4.71 -9.60 0.60
C GLY A 326 -5.27 -8.69 1.70
N MET A 327 -5.45 -7.39 1.38
CA MET A 327 -6.05 -6.40 2.27
C MET A 327 -7.58 -6.56 2.47
N VAL A 328 -8.24 -7.37 1.66
CA VAL A 328 -9.64 -7.79 1.91
C VAL A 328 -9.68 -9.03 2.81
N ILE A 329 -8.92 -10.04 2.43
CA ILE A 329 -8.97 -11.37 3.09
C ILE A 329 -8.34 -11.30 4.48
N GLY A 330 -7.19 -10.63 4.62
CA GLY A 330 -6.43 -10.58 5.86
C GLY A 330 -7.21 -10.00 7.04
N PRO A 331 -7.81 -8.81 6.94
CA PRO A 331 -8.60 -8.22 8.03
C PRO A 331 -9.81 -9.06 8.45
N ILE A 332 -10.50 -9.71 7.49
CA ILE A 332 -11.64 -10.59 7.79
C ILE A 332 -11.18 -11.80 8.61
N ILE A 333 -10.09 -12.45 8.18
CA ILE A 333 -9.50 -13.57 8.91
C ILE A 333 -9.00 -13.12 10.28
N ALA A 334 -8.33 -11.96 10.36
CA ALA A 334 -7.83 -11.41 11.61
C ALA A 334 -8.97 -11.14 12.61
N GLY A 335 -10.05 -10.50 12.14
CA GLY A 335 -11.24 -10.25 12.97
C GLY A 335 -11.87 -11.54 13.47
N SER A 336 -12.00 -12.56 12.60
CA SER A 336 -12.55 -13.87 12.98
C SER A 336 -11.68 -14.61 14.01
N ILE A 337 -10.36 -14.63 13.81
CA ILE A 337 -9.44 -15.30 14.73
C ILE A 337 -9.36 -14.54 16.07
N ALA A 338 -9.24 -13.21 16.04
CA ALA A 338 -9.15 -12.41 17.24
C ALA A 338 -10.45 -12.44 18.08
N PHE A 339 -11.61 -12.57 17.42
CA PHE A 339 -12.89 -12.78 18.10
C PHE A 339 -12.97 -14.13 18.80
N ALA A 340 -12.47 -15.20 18.17
CA ALA A 340 -12.55 -16.55 18.71
C ALA A 340 -11.45 -16.88 19.73
N PHE A 341 -10.30 -16.22 19.65
CA PHE A 341 -9.10 -16.55 20.45
C PHE A 341 -8.44 -15.30 21.03
N ASP A 342 -7.36 -14.81 20.41
CA ASP A 342 -6.60 -13.61 20.83
C ASP A 342 -5.78 -13.05 19.66
N TYR A 343 -5.22 -11.85 19.83
CA TYR A 343 -4.34 -11.17 18.87
C TYR A 343 -3.08 -11.97 18.55
N VAL A 344 -2.49 -12.69 19.54
CA VAL A 344 -1.29 -13.51 19.35
C VAL A 344 -1.54 -14.68 18.38
N VAL A 345 -2.74 -15.27 18.40
CA VAL A 345 -3.12 -16.35 17.47
C VAL A 345 -3.16 -15.86 16.01
N VAL A 346 -3.55 -14.58 15.79
CA VAL A 346 -3.46 -13.95 14.47
C VAL A 346 -2.00 -13.86 13.99
N MET A 347 -1.05 -13.58 14.90
CA MET A 347 0.38 -13.58 14.55
C MET A 347 0.86 -14.98 14.12
N TYR A 348 0.45 -16.03 14.82
CA TYR A 348 0.80 -17.42 14.44
C TYR A 348 0.22 -17.82 13.08
N PHE A 349 -1.03 -17.43 12.80
CA PHE A 349 -1.61 -17.59 11.48
C PHE A 349 -0.78 -16.87 10.42
N ALA A 350 -0.39 -15.62 10.66
CA ALA A 350 0.42 -14.84 9.73
C ALA A 350 1.79 -15.49 9.48
N ILE A 351 2.47 -15.99 10.50
CA ILE A 351 3.74 -16.72 10.36
C ILE A 351 3.54 -17.93 9.45
N ALA A 352 2.53 -18.76 9.70
CA ALA A 352 2.28 -19.98 8.93
C ALA A 352 2.03 -19.68 7.44
N ILE A 353 1.15 -18.72 7.13
CA ILE A 353 0.82 -18.38 5.74
C ILE A 353 2.00 -17.74 5.00
N ILE A 354 2.87 -16.99 5.70
CA ILE A 354 4.06 -16.36 5.10
C ILE A 354 5.17 -17.39 4.85
N VAL A 355 5.31 -18.39 5.70
CA VAL A 355 6.19 -19.54 5.41
C VAL A 355 5.72 -20.23 4.12
N CYS A 356 4.42 -20.48 3.95
CA CYS A 356 3.88 -20.99 2.69
C CYS A 356 4.18 -20.06 1.50
N ALA A 357 4.02 -18.74 1.68
CA ALA A 357 4.36 -17.75 0.66
C ALA A 357 5.84 -17.82 0.24
N PHE A 358 6.74 -17.98 1.20
CA PHE A 358 8.17 -18.12 0.94
C PHE A 358 8.48 -19.39 0.14
N VAL A 359 7.94 -20.54 0.53
CA VAL A 359 8.12 -21.80 -0.21
C VAL A 359 7.60 -21.67 -1.65
N VAL A 360 6.44 -21.05 -1.86
CA VAL A 360 5.90 -20.78 -3.21
C VAL A 360 6.81 -19.84 -3.99
N SER A 361 7.39 -18.83 -3.35
CA SER A 361 8.29 -17.86 -4.00
C SER A 361 9.55 -18.51 -4.59
N LEU A 362 10.01 -19.63 -4.03
CA LEU A 362 11.17 -20.36 -4.55
C LEU A 362 10.92 -20.91 -5.97
N LYS A 363 9.66 -21.17 -6.34
CA LYS A 363 9.26 -21.61 -7.70
C LYS A 363 9.23 -20.48 -8.74
N VAL A 364 9.40 -19.22 -8.34
CA VAL A 364 9.50 -18.08 -9.27
C VAL A 364 10.85 -18.18 -9.99
N LYS A 365 10.78 -18.33 -11.31
CA LYS A 365 12.00 -18.47 -12.15
C LYS A 365 12.61 -17.10 -12.44
N ILE A 366 13.94 -17.09 -12.57
CA ILE A 366 14.75 -15.93 -12.99
C ILE A 366 14.49 -15.62 -14.45
#